data_fdc68405563a33681cd921fb56610e55
#
_entry.id   fdc68405563a33681cd921fb56610e55
#
_cell.length_a   1.000
_cell.length_b   1.000
_cell.length_c   1.000
_cell.angle_alpha   90.00
_cell.angle_beta   90.00
_cell.angle_gamma   90.00
#
_symmetry.space_group_name_H-M   'P 1'
#
loop_
_entity.id
_entity.type
_entity.pdbx_description
1 polymer ?
#
loop_
_entity_poly.entity_id
_entity_poly.type
_entity_poly.pdbx_seq_one_letter_code
_entity_poly.pdbx_strand_id
1 'polypeptide(L)'
;MSHFEKLKQNPEKHNIYQAFRILEAHFASAPRFGESLRSKEDPVRIEQEAELAFPPSSINALETSVDHKVKIVNRVFGLFGPEGPLPLHITEFARDRKRNNRDSTFYSFVNSLTHRLTGLLYRSWRTGQPAIDFDRGRGGEFEERVAALTGLRGKSFTDCDAFPDLGKLYFT
;
A
#
# COMPACT_ATOMS: atom_id res chain seq x y z
N MET A 1 -18.04 -11.66 4.72
CA MET A 1 -17.10 -11.51 3.60
C MET A 1 -16.07 -10.46 3.97
N SER A 2 -14.80 -10.81 4.03
CA SER A 2 -13.71 -9.90 4.40
C SER A 2 -13.55 -8.78 3.35
N HIS A 3 -13.07 -7.61 3.77
CA HIS A 3 -12.73 -6.52 2.84
C HIS A 3 -11.66 -6.96 1.81
N PHE A 4 -10.75 -7.83 2.22
CA PHE A 4 -9.74 -8.43 1.34
C PHE A 4 -10.37 -9.31 0.25
N GLU A 5 -11.39 -10.12 0.58
CA GLU A 5 -12.10 -10.95 -0.41
C GLU A 5 -12.86 -10.09 -1.43
N LYS A 6 -13.48 -8.99 -0.98
CA LYS A 6 -14.14 -8.03 -1.88
C LYS A 6 -13.15 -7.37 -2.83
N LEU A 7 -11.98 -6.98 -2.32
CA LEU A 7 -10.89 -6.42 -3.13
C LEU A 7 -10.38 -7.44 -4.17
N LYS A 8 -10.26 -8.71 -3.78
CA LYS A 8 -9.81 -9.79 -4.68
C LYS A 8 -10.81 -10.06 -5.81
N GLN A 9 -12.11 -9.99 -5.51
CA GLN A 9 -13.16 -10.25 -6.50
C GLN A 9 -13.34 -9.10 -7.51
N ASN A 10 -13.21 -7.85 -7.07
CA ASN A 10 -13.45 -6.68 -7.89
C ASN A 10 -12.39 -5.60 -7.63
N PRO A 11 -11.12 -5.82 -7.99
CA PRO A 11 -10.04 -4.88 -7.72
C PRO A 11 -10.26 -3.53 -8.40
N GLU A 12 -10.84 -3.52 -9.58
CA GLU A 12 -11.13 -2.34 -10.41
C GLU A 12 -12.10 -1.34 -9.78
N LYS A 13 -12.94 -1.79 -8.83
CA LYS A 13 -13.90 -0.91 -8.13
C LYS A 13 -13.28 -0.13 -6.97
N HIS A 14 -12.04 -0.46 -6.62
CA HIS A 14 -11.35 0.16 -5.50
C HIS A 14 -10.34 1.20 -5.98
N ASN A 15 -10.26 2.31 -5.24
CA ASN A 15 -9.15 3.25 -5.42
C ASN A 15 -7.86 2.60 -4.88
N ILE A 16 -6.72 2.93 -5.46
CA ILE A 16 -5.43 2.34 -5.10
C ILE A 16 -5.06 2.57 -3.62
N TYR A 17 -5.34 3.73 -3.06
CA TYR A 17 -5.10 4.02 -1.64
C TYR A 17 -5.99 3.17 -0.73
N GLN A 18 -7.25 2.98 -1.11
CA GLN A 18 -8.16 2.09 -0.38
C GLN A 18 -7.68 0.63 -0.44
N ALA A 19 -7.20 0.19 -1.60
CA ALA A 19 -6.65 -1.16 -1.74
C ALA A 19 -5.40 -1.36 -0.87
N PHE A 20 -4.49 -0.40 -0.85
CA PHE A 20 -3.31 -0.47 0.02
C PHE A 20 -3.69 -0.49 1.50
N ARG A 21 -4.67 0.31 1.92
CA ARG A 21 -5.20 0.28 3.28
C ARG A 21 -5.75 -1.09 3.67
N ILE A 22 -6.57 -1.71 2.80
CA ILE A 22 -7.12 -3.05 3.03
C ILE A 22 -6.01 -4.10 3.10
N LEU A 23 -5.02 -4.02 2.21
CA LEU A 23 -3.88 -4.94 2.20
C LEU A 23 -3.01 -4.77 3.45
N GLU A 24 -2.75 -3.53 3.87
CA GLU A 24 -1.96 -3.24 5.06
C GLU A 24 -2.65 -3.72 6.34
N ALA A 25 -3.97 -3.59 6.43
CA ALA A 25 -4.76 -4.13 7.52
C ALA A 25 -4.80 -5.67 7.53
N HIS A 26 -4.87 -6.28 6.33
CA HIS A 26 -4.84 -7.75 6.19
C HIS A 26 -3.49 -8.35 6.61
N PHE A 27 -2.39 -7.69 6.27
CA PHE A 27 -1.03 -8.10 6.64
C PHE A 27 -0.49 -7.34 7.86
N ALA A 28 -1.31 -7.19 8.91
CA ALA A 28 -0.97 -6.37 10.08
C ALA A 28 0.33 -6.79 10.80
N SER A 29 0.73 -8.06 10.70
CA SER A 29 1.98 -8.59 11.29
C SER A 29 3.24 -8.29 10.46
N ALA A 30 3.08 -7.90 9.19
CA ALA A 30 4.20 -7.57 8.30
C ALA A 30 4.60 -6.10 8.41
N PRO A 31 5.80 -5.71 7.93
CA PRO A 31 6.19 -4.31 7.81
C PRO A 31 5.16 -3.50 6.99
N ARG A 32 4.97 -2.24 7.35
CA ARG A 32 4.12 -1.33 6.59
C ARG A 32 4.71 -1.00 5.22
N PHE A 33 3.88 -0.64 4.26
CA PHE A 33 4.36 -0.20 2.95
C PHE A 33 5.34 0.96 3.06
N GLY A 34 6.49 0.81 2.40
CA GLY A 34 7.55 1.80 2.39
C GLY A 34 8.41 1.85 3.66
N GLU A 35 8.22 0.94 4.62
CA GLU A 35 9.05 0.85 5.84
C GLU A 35 10.03 -0.32 5.83
N SER A 36 9.80 -1.33 5.00
CA SER A 36 10.71 -2.47 4.86
C SER A 36 12.08 -2.03 4.35
N LEU A 37 13.14 -2.62 4.85
CA LEU A 37 14.50 -2.41 4.35
C LEU A 37 14.75 -3.20 3.05
N ARG A 38 14.11 -4.34 2.89
CA ARG A 38 14.28 -5.24 1.75
C ARG A 38 12.94 -5.57 1.12
N SER A 39 12.85 -5.53 -0.22
CA SER A 39 11.63 -5.91 -0.96
C SER A 39 11.15 -7.35 -0.71
N LYS A 40 11.99 -8.21 -0.16
CA LYS A 40 11.61 -9.59 0.25
C LYS A 40 10.72 -9.60 1.49
N GLU A 41 10.81 -8.58 2.32
CA GLU A 41 10.05 -8.44 3.57
C GLU A 41 8.64 -7.90 3.31
N ASP A 42 8.42 -7.30 2.14
CA ASP A 42 7.10 -6.79 1.75
C ASP A 42 6.13 -7.93 1.47
N PRO A 43 4.96 -7.95 2.13
CA PRO A 43 3.95 -8.97 1.92
C PRO A 43 3.25 -8.84 0.57
N VAL A 44 3.31 -7.64 -0.03
CA VAL A 44 2.64 -7.31 -1.28
C VAL A 44 3.65 -6.73 -2.28
N ARG A 45 3.65 -7.27 -3.49
CA ARG A 45 4.41 -6.73 -4.62
C ARG A 45 3.54 -5.74 -5.38
N ILE A 46 4.03 -4.52 -5.54
CA ILE A 46 3.35 -3.47 -6.31
C ILE A 46 4.01 -3.40 -7.69
N GLU A 47 3.22 -3.56 -8.73
CA GLU A 47 3.67 -3.43 -10.12
C GLU A 47 2.75 -2.48 -10.87
N GLN A 48 3.28 -1.82 -11.90
CA GLN A 48 2.50 -1.04 -12.86
C GLN A 48 2.40 -1.80 -14.18
N GLU A 49 1.24 -1.81 -14.79
CA GLU A 49 1.04 -2.35 -16.13
C GLU A 49 1.66 -1.43 -17.17
N ALA A 50 2.45 -2.00 -18.11
CA ALA A 50 2.96 -1.26 -19.25
C ALA A 50 1.90 -1.24 -20.34
N GLU A 51 1.00 -0.26 -20.32
CA GLU A 51 -0.08 -0.09 -21.28
C GLU A 51 -0.11 1.36 -21.80
N LEU A 52 -0.57 1.53 -23.05
CA LEU A 52 -0.63 2.83 -23.72
C LEU A 52 -2.02 3.47 -23.67
N ALA A 53 -3.03 2.66 -23.33
CA ALA A 53 -4.39 3.16 -23.19
C ALA A 53 -4.56 3.92 -21.86
N PHE A 54 -5.44 4.92 -21.86
CA PHE A 54 -5.85 5.57 -20.62
C PHE A 54 -6.53 4.59 -19.69
N PRO A 55 -6.15 4.56 -18.40
CA PRO A 55 -6.63 3.57 -17.47
C PRO A 55 -8.11 3.80 -17.11
N PRO A 56 -9.01 2.81 -17.29
CA PRO A 56 -10.39 2.91 -16.85
C PRO A 56 -10.55 2.78 -15.34
N SER A 57 -9.56 2.24 -14.65
CA SER A 57 -9.53 2.03 -13.21
C SER A 57 -8.11 2.15 -12.67
N SER A 58 -7.97 2.45 -11.38
CA SER A 58 -6.65 2.59 -10.73
C SER A 58 -5.92 1.25 -10.60
N ILE A 59 -6.66 0.14 -10.49
CA ILE A 59 -6.12 -1.20 -10.28
C ILE A 59 -6.58 -2.09 -11.42
N ASN A 60 -5.65 -2.85 -11.99
CA ASN A 60 -5.94 -3.85 -13.00
C ASN A 60 -6.31 -5.19 -12.37
N ALA A 61 -5.40 -5.71 -11.54
CA ALA A 61 -5.53 -7.05 -10.99
C ALA A 61 -4.90 -7.17 -9.60
N LEU A 62 -5.43 -8.11 -8.83
CA LEU A 62 -4.82 -8.61 -7.61
C LEU A 62 -4.52 -10.09 -7.82
N GLU A 63 -3.24 -10.43 -7.92
CA GLU A 63 -2.77 -11.79 -8.17
C GLU A 63 -2.15 -12.37 -6.89
N THR A 64 -2.36 -13.65 -6.65
CA THR A 64 -1.66 -14.36 -5.57
C THR A 64 -0.54 -15.19 -6.21
N SER A 65 0.70 -14.89 -5.82
CA SER A 65 1.87 -15.64 -6.30
C SER A 65 1.97 -17.01 -5.63
N VAL A 66 2.76 -17.91 -6.24
CA VAL A 66 3.05 -19.26 -5.74
C VAL A 66 3.61 -19.24 -4.31
N ASP A 67 4.35 -18.20 -3.95
CA ASP A 67 4.92 -17.99 -2.60
C ASP A 67 3.94 -17.36 -1.60
N HIS A 68 2.64 -17.44 -1.84
CA HIS A 68 1.59 -16.80 -1.04
C HIS A 68 1.71 -15.26 -0.92
N LYS A 69 2.57 -14.64 -1.70
CA LYS A 69 2.68 -13.19 -1.78
C LYS A 69 1.60 -12.64 -2.71
N VAL A 70 0.99 -11.58 -2.27
CA VAL A 70 0.01 -10.85 -3.08
C VAL A 70 0.74 -9.91 -4.01
N LYS A 71 0.33 -9.88 -5.27
CA LYS A 71 0.79 -8.92 -6.27
C LYS A 71 -0.37 -8.04 -6.70
N ILE A 72 -0.22 -6.73 -6.53
CA ILE A 72 -1.17 -5.73 -7.04
C ILE A 72 -0.60 -5.08 -8.29
N VAL A 73 -1.37 -5.15 -9.37
CA VAL A 73 -1.03 -4.51 -10.64
C VAL A 73 -1.87 -3.25 -10.76
N ASN A 74 -1.21 -2.10 -10.66
CA ASN A 74 -1.84 -0.79 -10.81
C ASN A 74 -1.63 -0.23 -12.22
N ARG A 75 -2.41 0.81 -12.58
CA ARG A 75 -2.34 1.50 -13.88
C ARG A 75 -1.98 2.96 -13.77
N VAL A 76 -2.07 3.54 -12.59
CA VAL A 76 -1.96 4.98 -12.38
C VAL A 76 -0.57 5.38 -11.88
N PHE A 77 -0.04 4.67 -10.88
CA PHE A 77 1.23 5.04 -10.28
C PHE A 77 2.39 4.23 -10.83
N GLY A 78 3.38 4.92 -11.37
CA GLY A 78 4.63 4.33 -11.81
C GLY A 78 5.28 5.12 -12.94
N LEU A 79 6.14 4.46 -13.69
CA LEU A 79 6.97 5.07 -14.71
C LEU A 79 6.43 4.88 -16.13
N PHE A 80 5.54 3.89 -16.35
CA PHE A 80 4.94 3.57 -17.64
C PHE A 80 3.64 4.32 -17.90
N GLY A 81 3.19 4.27 -19.15
CA GLY A 81 1.88 4.73 -19.57
C GLY A 81 1.83 6.18 -20.01
N PRO A 82 0.65 6.63 -20.49
CA PRO A 82 0.47 7.98 -21.04
C PRO A 82 0.63 9.09 -20.00
N GLU A 83 0.40 8.77 -18.72
CA GLU A 83 0.57 9.69 -17.58
C GLU A 83 1.92 9.48 -16.86
N GLY A 84 2.74 8.52 -17.32
CA GLY A 84 4.04 8.23 -16.74
C GLY A 84 5.14 9.21 -17.18
N PRO A 85 6.21 9.36 -16.40
CA PRO A 85 7.32 10.24 -16.74
C PRO A 85 8.23 9.69 -17.86
N LEU A 86 8.14 8.39 -18.17
CA LEU A 86 8.93 7.81 -19.26
C LEU A 86 8.28 8.11 -20.63
N PRO A 87 9.09 8.37 -21.65
CA PRO A 87 8.59 8.52 -23.02
C PRO A 87 7.77 7.31 -23.47
N LEU A 88 6.69 7.54 -24.23
CA LEU A 88 5.75 6.49 -24.63
C LEU A 88 6.41 5.32 -25.37
N HIS A 89 7.44 5.56 -26.19
CA HIS A 89 8.17 4.49 -26.88
C HIS A 89 8.86 3.51 -25.92
N ILE A 90 9.23 3.95 -24.73
CA ILE A 90 9.79 3.06 -23.69
C ILE A 90 8.70 2.16 -23.11
N THR A 91 7.49 2.70 -22.89
CA THR A 91 6.33 1.90 -22.48
C THR A 91 5.95 0.88 -23.55
N GLU A 92 5.93 1.30 -24.83
CA GLU A 92 5.69 0.43 -25.98
C GLU A 92 6.73 -0.69 -26.06
N PHE A 93 8.01 -0.35 -25.95
CA PHE A 93 9.10 -1.34 -25.92
C PHE A 93 8.91 -2.36 -24.77
N ALA A 94 8.62 -1.90 -23.56
CA ALA A 94 8.40 -2.78 -22.41
C ALA A 94 7.21 -3.73 -22.62
N ARG A 95 6.11 -3.19 -23.17
CA ARG A 95 4.90 -3.95 -23.51
C ARG A 95 5.20 -5.01 -24.56
N ASP A 96 5.84 -4.63 -25.65
CA ASP A 96 6.11 -5.54 -26.78
C ASP A 96 7.07 -6.65 -26.38
N ARG A 97 8.13 -6.34 -25.62
CA ARG A 97 9.04 -7.37 -25.09
C ARG A 97 8.31 -8.37 -24.22
N LYS A 98 7.45 -7.90 -23.34
CA LYS A 98 6.67 -8.76 -22.44
C LYS A 98 5.66 -9.63 -23.21
N ARG A 99 4.92 -9.05 -24.18
CA ARG A 99 3.84 -9.75 -24.93
C ARG A 99 4.38 -10.66 -26.03
N ASN A 100 5.29 -10.14 -26.86
CA ASN A 100 5.71 -10.82 -28.08
C ASN A 100 6.94 -11.69 -27.85
N ASN A 101 7.92 -11.21 -27.07
CA ASN A 101 9.17 -11.92 -26.85
C ASN A 101 9.20 -12.75 -25.56
N ARG A 102 8.13 -12.69 -24.74
CA ARG A 102 8.07 -13.31 -23.42
C ARG A 102 9.23 -12.90 -22.49
N ASP A 103 9.81 -11.74 -22.74
CA ASP A 103 10.93 -11.17 -21.98
C ASP A 103 10.40 -10.07 -21.05
N SER A 104 10.35 -10.37 -19.78
CA SER A 104 9.90 -9.44 -18.73
C SER A 104 11.05 -8.74 -18.00
N THR A 105 12.28 -8.89 -18.46
CA THR A 105 13.49 -8.39 -17.75
C THR A 105 13.41 -6.89 -17.51
N PHE A 106 13.23 -6.11 -18.58
CA PHE A 106 13.12 -4.65 -18.49
C PHE A 106 11.88 -4.21 -17.70
N TYR A 107 10.73 -4.84 -17.95
CA TYR A 107 9.49 -4.62 -17.22
C TYR A 107 9.68 -4.84 -15.71
N SER A 108 10.30 -5.96 -15.32
CA SER A 108 10.55 -6.30 -13.93
C SER A 108 11.55 -5.36 -13.25
N PHE A 109 12.57 -4.92 -13.98
CA PHE A 109 13.54 -3.93 -13.49
C PHE A 109 12.84 -2.61 -13.15
N VAL A 110 12.08 -2.04 -14.08
CA VAL A 110 11.34 -0.79 -13.85
C VAL A 110 10.34 -0.95 -12.72
N ASN A 111 9.63 -2.08 -12.64
CA ASN A 111 8.69 -2.35 -11.57
C ASN A 111 9.35 -2.55 -10.20
N SER A 112 10.63 -2.90 -10.14
CA SER A 112 11.35 -2.93 -8.86
C SER A 112 11.53 -1.52 -8.28
N LEU A 113 11.74 -0.52 -9.12
CA LEU A 113 11.80 0.89 -8.72
C LEU A 113 10.41 1.42 -8.38
N THR A 114 9.43 1.15 -9.26
CA THR A 114 8.02 1.54 -9.07
C THR A 114 7.48 1.02 -7.73
N HIS A 115 7.76 -0.23 -7.38
CA HIS A 115 7.36 -0.81 -6.10
C HIS A 115 7.81 0.05 -4.92
N ARG A 116 9.08 0.44 -4.90
CA ARG A 116 9.63 1.26 -3.81
C ARG A 116 9.05 2.67 -3.80
N LEU A 117 8.98 3.31 -4.97
CA LEU A 117 8.43 4.67 -5.11
C LEU A 117 6.96 4.73 -4.68
N THR A 118 6.14 3.76 -5.12
CA THR A 118 4.72 3.70 -4.75
C THR A 118 4.54 3.41 -3.26
N GLY A 119 5.38 2.56 -2.67
CA GLY A 119 5.40 2.32 -1.23
C GLY A 119 5.70 3.61 -0.42
N LEU A 120 6.66 4.41 -0.86
CA LEU A 120 6.99 5.69 -0.24
C LEU A 120 5.88 6.74 -0.42
N LEU A 121 5.25 6.78 -1.60
CA LEU A 121 4.10 7.64 -1.87
C LEU A 121 2.93 7.30 -0.94
N TYR A 122 2.62 6.03 -0.79
CA TYR A 122 1.58 5.59 0.15
C TYR A 122 1.93 5.93 1.59
N ARG A 123 3.18 5.73 2.00
CA ARG A 123 3.66 6.11 3.33
C ARG A 123 3.46 7.60 3.60
N SER A 124 3.79 8.47 2.64
CA SER A 124 3.57 9.91 2.74
C SER A 124 2.08 10.26 2.91
N TRP A 125 1.21 9.67 2.10
CA TRP A 125 -0.23 9.87 2.20
C TRP A 125 -0.80 9.36 3.53
N ARG A 126 -0.35 8.19 4.00
CA ARG A 126 -0.79 7.56 5.25
C ARG A 126 -0.55 8.47 6.47
N THR A 127 0.56 9.20 6.51
CA THR A 127 0.92 10.05 7.65
C THR A 127 -0.17 11.06 8.00
N GLY A 128 -1.01 11.44 7.03
CA GLY A 128 -2.15 12.33 7.24
C GLY A 128 -3.49 11.60 7.50
N GLN A 129 -3.50 10.27 7.68
CA GLN A 129 -4.72 9.46 7.75
C GLN A 129 -4.82 8.65 9.06
N PRO A 130 -5.41 9.21 10.13
CA PRO A 130 -5.51 8.52 11.43
C PRO A 130 -6.24 7.18 11.37
N ALA A 131 -7.22 7.05 10.46
CA ALA A 131 -8.02 5.85 10.30
C ALA A 131 -7.20 4.60 9.90
N ILE A 132 -6.03 4.78 9.26
CA ILE A 132 -5.18 3.67 8.84
C ILE A 132 -4.44 3.06 10.04
N ASP A 133 -4.02 3.90 10.98
CA ASP A 133 -3.39 3.43 12.20
C ASP A 133 -4.39 2.66 13.06
N PHE A 134 -5.63 3.13 13.11
CA PHE A 134 -6.72 2.44 13.82
C PHE A 134 -7.01 1.04 13.25
N ASP A 135 -6.96 0.84 11.93
CA ASP A 135 -7.20 -0.45 11.28
C ASP A 135 -6.17 -1.53 11.68
N ARG A 136 -4.98 -1.15 12.08
CA ARG A 136 -3.91 -2.08 12.53
C ARG A 136 -3.89 -2.32 14.05
N GLY A 137 -4.74 -1.65 14.79
CA GLY A 137 -4.80 -1.69 16.24
C GLY A 137 -4.05 -0.53 16.90
N ARG A 138 -4.08 -0.49 18.25
CA ARG A 138 -3.54 0.60 19.06
C ARG A 138 -2.05 0.87 18.81
N GLY A 139 -1.64 2.14 18.95
CA GLY A 139 -0.25 2.58 18.89
C GLY A 139 0.11 3.31 17.61
N GLY A 140 -0.84 3.96 16.95
CA GLY A 140 -0.58 4.84 15.81
C GLY A 140 0.04 6.17 16.23
N GLU A 141 0.80 6.80 15.31
CA GLU A 141 1.42 8.12 15.54
C GLU A 141 0.40 9.19 15.95
N PHE A 142 -0.82 9.11 15.44
CA PHE A 142 -1.89 10.05 15.78
C PHE A 142 -2.32 9.89 17.24
N GLU A 143 -2.53 8.65 17.70
CA GLU A 143 -2.87 8.34 19.08
C GLU A 143 -1.77 8.81 20.04
N GLU A 144 -0.50 8.57 19.71
CA GLU A 144 0.64 9.06 20.48
C GLU A 144 0.69 10.60 20.57
N ARG A 145 0.37 11.31 19.47
CA ARG A 145 0.31 12.78 19.47
C ARG A 145 -0.81 13.30 20.35
N VAL A 146 -2.01 12.71 20.27
CA VAL A 146 -3.13 13.08 21.14
C VAL A 146 -2.79 12.77 22.59
N ALA A 147 -2.25 11.59 22.90
CA ALA A 147 -1.81 11.22 24.23
C ALA A 147 -0.73 12.18 24.78
N ALA A 148 0.15 12.71 23.92
CA ALA A 148 1.13 13.71 24.34
C ALA A 148 0.47 15.05 24.72
N LEU A 149 -0.58 15.47 24.01
CA LEU A 149 -1.32 16.70 24.33
C LEU A 149 -2.11 16.59 25.64
N THR A 150 -2.64 15.41 25.94
CA THR A 150 -3.40 15.12 27.15
C THR A 150 -2.53 14.73 28.34
N GLY A 151 -1.21 14.64 28.16
CA GLY A 151 -0.28 14.22 29.23
C GLY A 151 -0.28 12.71 29.50
N LEU A 152 -0.99 11.91 28.69
CA LEU A 152 -1.11 10.45 28.87
C LEU A 152 -0.08 9.66 28.06
N ARG A 153 0.98 10.31 27.57
CA ARG A 153 2.04 9.65 26.79
C ARG A 153 2.94 8.80 27.68
N GLY A 154 3.08 7.54 27.34
CA GLY A 154 4.02 6.61 27.96
C GLY A 154 3.34 5.45 28.68
N LYS A 155 4.04 4.33 28.75
CA LYS A 155 3.53 3.08 29.36
C LYS A 155 3.19 3.20 30.86
N SER A 156 3.74 4.18 31.56
CA SER A 156 3.49 4.43 32.98
C SER A 156 2.07 4.93 33.27
N PHE A 157 1.35 5.38 32.25
CA PHE A 157 -0.02 5.89 32.38
C PHE A 157 -1.07 4.98 31.74
N THR A 158 -0.64 3.91 31.08
CA THR A 158 -1.55 2.91 30.50
C THR A 158 -1.81 1.80 31.51
N ASP A 159 -3.07 1.37 31.61
CA ASP A 159 -3.52 0.27 32.50
C ASP A 159 -3.15 0.44 33.99
N CYS A 160 -2.94 1.67 34.46
CA CYS A 160 -2.57 1.93 35.87
C CYS A 160 -3.77 2.09 36.81
N ASP A 161 -4.98 2.17 36.28
CA ASP A 161 -6.23 2.28 37.06
C ASP A 161 -7.39 1.52 36.40
N ALA A 162 -8.52 1.49 37.08
CA ALA A 162 -9.72 0.79 36.59
C ALA A 162 -10.46 1.52 35.46
N PHE A 163 -10.05 2.76 35.13
CA PHE A 163 -10.70 3.52 34.07
C PHE A 163 -10.05 3.22 32.71
N PRO A 164 -10.83 2.85 31.67
CA PRO A 164 -10.28 2.51 30.37
C PRO A 164 -9.46 3.64 29.77
N ASP A 165 -8.25 3.36 29.23
CA ASP A 165 -7.36 4.36 28.67
C ASP A 165 -7.98 5.18 27.54
N LEU A 166 -8.84 4.55 26.70
CA LEU A 166 -9.63 5.29 25.71
C LEU A 166 -10.59 6.29 26.35
N GLY A 167 -11.18 5.96 27.50
CA GLY A 167 -12.03 6.89 28.24
C GLY A 167 -11.26 8.11 28.70
N LYS A 168 -10.00 7.95 29.15
CA LYS A 168 -9.14 9.07 29.56
C LYS A 168 -8.93 10.08 28.43
N LEU A 169 -8.73 9.61 27.21
CA LEU A 169 -8.57 10.47 26.02
C LEU A 169 -9.83 11.26 25.66
N TYR A 170 -11.02 10.78 26.02
CA TYR A 170 -12.29 11.46 25.73
C TYR A 170 -12.63 12.53 26.77
N PHE A 171 -12.10 12.42 27.99
CA PHE A 171 -12.46 13.32 29.12
C PHE A 171 -11.37 14.33 29.47
N THR A 172 -10.26 14.37 28.71
CA THR A 172 -9.18 15.36 28.87
C THR A 172 -9.27 16.41 27.79
#